data_7a7123e18f656e24ac29b4b809edb885
#
_entry.id   7a7123e18f656e24ac29b4b809edb885
#
_cell.length_a   1.000
_cell.length_b   1.000
_cell.length_c   1.000
_cell.angle_alpha   90.00
_cell.angle_beta   90.00
_cell.angle_gamma   90.00
#
_symmetry.space_group_name_H-M   'P 1'
#
loop_
_entity.id
_entity.type
_entity.pdbx_description
1 polymer ?
#
loop_
_entity_poly.entity_id
_entity_poly.type
_entity_poly.pdbx_seq_one_letter_code
_entity_poly.pdbx_strand_id
1 'polypeptide(L)'
;RDRLLMEEFKNLDNLYSSLDRIQKDRIRNLLSDFKEEAFLSKQLVTIDTGLQVTSKINDFKIVSPNEEKLNLIFTELEFDSFIKDEKKEDSLTKDANYHKVLTNKDFTKLLNLIKTIKEVSIDLETTSVNPIDAEIVGISMSFRENEAFYIPLAHSENTTQLQLESVLFKLKSFLENKDIHKIGQNLKYEKLVFKRYEIDFQGIYFD
;
A
#
# COMPACT_ATOMS: atom_id res chain seq x y z
N ARG A 1 19.84 20.46 19.97
CA ARG A 1 21.03 21.01 20.69
C ARG A 1 22.09 21.49 19.72
N ASP A 2 22.34 20.78 18.64
CA ASP A 2 23.36 21.10 17.63
C ASP A 2 23.03 22.40 16.87
N ARG A 3 21.75 22.66 16.65
CA ARG A 3 21.26 23.87 15.99
C ARG A 3 21.64 25.15 16.76
N LEU A 4 21.60 25.12 18.10
CA LEU A 4 21.95 26.28 18.93
C LEU A 4 23.42 26.68 18.82
N LEU A 5 24.35 25.69 18.73
CA LEU A 5 25.76 25.94 18.50
C LEU A 5 26.01 26.58 17.13
N MET A 6 25.31 26.10 16.10
CA MET A 6 25.45 26.68 14.76
C MET A 6 24.82 28.08 14.65
N GLU A 7 23.78 28.37 15.41
CA GLU A 7 23.20 29.70 15.50
C GLU A 7 24.18 30.69 16.18
N GLU A 8 24.92 30.25 17.19
CA GLU A 8 25.91 31.06 17.93
C GLU A 8 27.19 31.26 17.12
N PHE A 9 27.79 30.17 16.65
CA PHE A 9 29.11 30.21 16.01
C PHE A 9 29.06 30.36 14.47
N LYS A 10 27.89 30.27 13.84
CA LYS A 10 27.60 30.46 12.41
C LYS A 10 28.14 29.38 11.49
N ASN A 11 29.34 28.88 11.72
CA ASN A 11 29.97 27.84 10.92
C ASN A 11 30.91 26.99 11.76
N LEU A 12 31.34 25.85 11.20
CA LEU A 12 32.18 24.87 11.86
C LEU A 12 33.56 25.43 12.21
N ASP A 13 34.12 26.23 11.33
CA ASP A 13 35.47 26.81 11.53
C ASP A 13 35.49 27.74 12.74
N ASN A 14 34.47 28.62 12.87
CA ASN A 14 34.33 29.52 14.01
C ASN A 14 34.05 28.73 15.31
N LEU A 15 33.26 27.67 15.26
CA LEU A 15 33.00 26.79 16.37
C LEU A 15 34.31 26.21 16.93
N TYR A 16 35.12 25.60 16.07
CA TYR A 16 36.40 25.00 16.46
C TYR A 16 37.48 26.00 16.85
N SER A 17 37.41 27.21 16.36
CA SER A 17 38.30 28.31 16.79
C SER A 17 37.95 28.92 18.14
N SER A 18 36.75 28.60 18.68
CA SER A 18 36.20 29.17 19.88
C SER A 18 35.68 28.13 20.87
N LEU A 19 36.27 26.91 20.87
CA LEU A 19 35.85 25.81 21.76
C LEU A 19 35.89 26.18 23.23
N ASP A 20 36.84 27.05 23.66
CA ASP A 20 36.98 27.58 25.00
C ASP A 20 35.74 28.33 25.48
N ARG A 21 34.94 28.91 24.60
CA ARG A 21 33.68 29.59 24.92
C ARG A 21 32.55 28.63 25.25
N ILE A 22 32.70 27.32 24.98
CA ILE A 22 31.69 26.35 25.30
C ILE A 22 31.79 25.96 26.78
N GLN A 23 30.82 26.38 27.57
CA GLN A 23 30.83 26.21 29.03
C GLN A 23 30.71 24.75 29.50
N LYS A 24 30.10 23.86 28.68
CA LYS A 24 29.88 22.45 29.03
C LYS A 24 31.09 21.60 28.62
N ASP A 25 31.91 21.23 29.60
CA ASP A 25 33.10 20.40 29.38
C ASP A 25 32.84 19.15 28.55
N ARG A 26 31.74 18.44 28.81
CA ARG A 26 31.38 17.24 28.06
C ARG A 26 31.20 17.53 26.57
N ILE A 27 30.59 18.68 26.21
CA ILE A 27 30.36 19.04 24.80
C ILE A 27 31.68 19.48 24.18
N ARG A 28 32.47 20.28 24.89
CA ARG A 28 33.77 20.73 24.44
C ARG A 28 34.72 19.57 24.16
N ASN A 29 34.81 18.58 25.06
CA ASN A 29 35.63 17.40 24.90
C ASN A 29 35.15 16.57 23.70
N LEU A 30 33.82 16.29 23.60
CA LEU A 30 33.27 15.56 22.46
C LEU A 30 33.58 16.24 21.12
N LEU A 31 33.44 17.56 21.03
CA LEU A 31 33.81 18.30 19.82
C LEU A 31 35.30 18.22 19.53
N SER A 32 36.14 18.28 20.56
CA SER A 32 37.59 18.15 20.41
C SER A 32 37.97 16.76 19.89
N ASP A 33 37.39 15.71 20.48
CA ASP A 33 37.72 14.31 20.17
C ASP A 33 37.32 13.93 18.74
N PHE A 34 36.20 14.50 18.23
CA PHE A 34 35.64 14.19 16.91
C PHE A 34 35.82 15.34 15.90
N LYS A 35 36.88 16.15 16.06
CA LYS A 35 37.12 17.27 15.17
C LYS A 35 37.37 16.85 13.72
N GLU A 36 38.17 15.82 13.51
CA GLU A 36 38.52 15.33 12.17
C GLU A 36 37.30 14.79 11.43
N GLU A 37 36.46 14.03 12.11
CA GLU A 37 35.23 13.50 11.54
C GLU A 37 34.24 14.61 11.18
N ALA A 38 34.19 15.67 11.99
CA ALA A 38 33.31 16.82 11.68
C ALA A 38 33.75 17.54 10.40
N PHE A 39 35.05 17.75 10.21
CA PHE A 39 35.58 18.37 9.00
C PHE A 39 35.49 17.44 7.78
N LEU A 40 35.70 16.12 7.96
CA LEU A 40 35.47 15.14 6.89
C LEU A 40 33.99 15.15 6.48
N SER A 41 33.08 15.17 7.43
CA SER A 41 31.64 15.27 7.15
C SER A 41 31.29 16.54 6.39
N LYS A 42 31.87 17.69 6.78
CA LYS A 42 31.71 18.95 6.05
C LYS A 42 32.17 18.82 4.59
N GLN A 43 33.34 18.19 4.38
CA GLN A 43 33.89 17.98 3.03
C GLN A 43 32.96 17.08 2.19
N LEU A 44 32.46 15.98 2.75
CA LEU A 44 31.61 15.02 2.05
C LEU A 44 30.24 15.58 1.68
N VAL A 45 29.67 16.49 2.49
CA VAL A 45 28.35 17.10 2.21
C VAL A 45 28.46 18.38 1.38
N THR A 46 29.67 18.92 1.19
CA THR A 46 29.87 20.14 0.41
C THR A 46 29.78 19.80 -1.08
N ILE A 47 28.85 20.44 -1.78
CA ILE A 47 28.66 20.26 -3.22
C ILE A 47 29.86 20.80 -3.95
N ASP A 48 30.48 19.99 -4.82
CA ASP A 48 31.52 20.44 -5.71
C ASP A 48 30.90 21.23 -6.87
N THR A 49 31.16 22.53 -6.89
CA THR A 49 30.69 23.45 -7.94
C THR A 49 31.69 23.64 -9.06
N GLY A 50 32.87 23.00 -8.96
CA GLY A 50 33.95 23.11 -9.97
C GLY A 50 33.82 22.11 -11.13
N LEU A 51 32.82 21.25 -11.11
CA LEU A 51 32.60 20.25 -12.15
C LEU A 51 32.33 20.90 -13.51
N GLN A 52 33.02 20.40 -14.53
CA GLN A 52 32.81 20.82 -15.92
C GLN A 52 31.50 20.18 -16.44
N VAL A 53 30.39 20.89 -16.33
CA VAL A 53 29.11 20.46 -16.90
C VAL A 53 28.99 20.97 -18.33
N THR A 54 29.03 20.07 -19.30
CA THR A 54 28.91 20.40 -20.72
C THR A 54 27.47 20.66 -21.15
N SER A 55 26.51 20.19 -20.39
CA SER A 55 25.07 20.35 -20.65
C SER A 55 24.60 21.78 -20.37
N LYS A 56 23.76 22.30 -21.26
CA LYS A 56 23.12 23.62 -21.10
C LYS A 56 21.78 23.44 -20.33
N ILE A 57 21.33 24.49 -19.65
CA ILE A 57 20.03 24.47 -18.92
C ILE A 57 18.86 24.00 -19.79
N ASN A 58 18.89 24.36 -21.10
CA ASN A 58 17.85 23.94 -22.04
C ASN A 58 17.82 22.42 -22.32
N ASP A 59 18.92 21.72 -22.07
CA ASP A 59 19.03 20.28 -22.28
C ASP A 59 18.26 19.51 -21.19
N PHE A 60 17.94 20.18 -20.07
CA PHE A 60 17.17 19.65 -18.95
C PHE A 60 15.66 19.92 -19.04
N LYS A 61 15.18 20.44 -20.19
CA LYS A 61 13.74 20.58 -20.41
C LYS A 61 13.09 19.21 -20.46
N ILE A 62 11.98 19.08 -19.73
CA ILE A 62 11.16 17.87 -19.79
C ILE A 62 10.55 17.79 -21.20
N VAL A 63 10.83 16.71 -21.88
CA VAL A 63 10.20 16.36 -23.17
C VAL A 63 9.27 15.17 -22.95
N SER A 64 8.26 15.04 -23.80
CA SER A 64 7.38 13.86 -23.75
C SER A 64 8.23 12.59 -23.95
N PRO A 65 7.98 11.57 -23.14
CA PRO A 65 8.69 10.31 -23.26
C PRO A 65 8.39 9.64 -24.61
N ASN A 66 9.35 8.83 -25.08
CA ASN A 66 9.08 7.95 -26.21
C ASN A 66 8.39 6.68 -25.68
N GLU A 67 7.05 6.65 -25.82
CA GLU A 67 6.22 5.59 -25.26
C GLU A 67 6.59 4.19 -25.84
N GLU A 68 6.93 4.11 -27.13
CA GLU A 68 7.35 2.84 -27.73
C GLU A 68 8.62 2.28 -27.06
N LYS A 69 9.64 3.14 -26.87
CA LYS A 69 10.88 2.71 -26.18
C LYS A 69 10.64 2.38 -24.73
N LEU A 70 9.79 3.14 -24.04
CA LEU A 70 9.42 2.85 -22.66
C LEU A 70 8.70 1.51 -22.53
N ASN A 71 7.74 1.24 -23.39
CA ASN A 71 7.01 -0.01 -23.39
C ASN A 71 7.94 -1.21 -23.66
N LEU A 72 8.93 -1.09 -24.55
CA LEU A 72 9.93 -2.12 -24.76
C LEU A 72 10.77 -2.38 -23.49
N ILE A 73 11.24 -1.33 -22.84
CA ILE A 73 12.03 -1.45 -21.60
C ILE A 73 11.15 -2.04 -20.47
N PHE A 74 9.91 -1.59 -20.31
CA PHE A 74 9.01 -2.12 -19.31
C PHE A 74 8.67 -3.59 -19.53
N THR A 75 8.54 -4.02 -20.80
CA THR A 75 8.34 -5.42 -21.15
C THR A 75 9.57 -6.25 -20.81
N GLU A 76 10.77 -5.77 -21.13
CA GLU A 76 12.04 -6.46 -20.81
C GLU A 76 12.24 -6.61 -19.28
N LEU A 77 11.83 -5.60 -18.52
CA LEU A 77 11.93 -5.57 -17.05
C LEU A 77 10.73 -6.19 -16.33
N GLU A 78 9.76 -6.75 -17.07
CA GLU A 78 8.51 -7.30 -16.52
C GLU A 78 7.71 -6.30 -15.67
N PHE A 79 7.77 -5.01 -16.05
CA PHE A 79 7.04 -3.92 -15.39
C PHE A 79 5.65 -3.72 -16.03
N ASP A 80 4.83 -4.74 -16.01
CA ASP A 80 3.52 -4.76 -16.68
C ASP A 80 2.58 -3.63 -16.25
N SER A 81 2.67 -3.20 -15.00
CA SER A 81 1.85 -2.10 -14.47
C SER A 81 2.15 -0.72 -15.07
N PHE A 82 3.33 -0.55 -15.69
CA PHE A 82 3.72 0.70 -16.35
C PHE A 82 3.49 0.70 -17.86
N ILE A 83 3.17 -0.45 -18.44
CA ILE A 83 2.86 -0.57 -19.86
C ILE A 83 1.47 0.03 -20.10
N LYS A 84 1.43 1.20 -20.73
CA LYS A 84 0.18 1.83 -21.19
C LYS A 84 -0.26 1.16 -22.49
N ASP A 85 -0.96 0.08 -22.38
CA ASP A 85 -1.67 -0.50 -23.51
C ASP A 85 -3.05 0.13 -23.61
N GLU A 86 -3.26 1.03 -24.54
CA GLU A 86 -4.61 1.51 -24.91
C GLU A 86 -5.54 0.37 -25.33
N LYS A 87 -5.00 -0.85 -25.49
CA LYS A 87 -5.73 -2.06 -25.86
C LYS A 87 -5.87 -3.10 -24.75
N LYS A 88 -5.15 -2.96 -23.61
CA LYS A 88 -5.24 -3.95 -22.52
C LYS A 88 -6.41 -3.74 -21.57
N GLU A 89 -6.96 -2.54 -21.46
CA GLU A 89 -8.18 -2.32 -20.66
C GLU A 89 -9.39 -3.10 -21.21
N ASP A 90 -9.39 -3.39 -22.51
CA ASP A 90 -10.52 -4.11 -23.15
C ASP A 90 -10.33 -5.64 -23.27
N SER A 91 -9.11 -6.16 -23.11
CA SER A 91 -8.86 -7.59 -23.38
C SER A 91 -8.97 -8.50 -22.15
N LEU A 92 -8.69 -7.98 -20.95
CA LEU A 92 -8.79 -8.74 -19.70
C LEU A 92 -10.22 -8.86 -19.16
N THR A 93 -11.15 -8.04 -19.65
CA THR A 93 -12.53 -7.97 -19.14
C THR A 93 -13.58 -8.47 -20.13
N LYS A 94 -13.21 -8.86 -21.35
CA LYS A 94 -14.19 -9.23 -22.41
C LYS A 94 -15.06 -10.45 -22.08
N ASP A 95 -14.61 -11.31 -21.15
CA ASP A 95 -15.36 -12.50 -20.75
C ASP A 95 -15.65 -12.55 -19.24
N ALA A 96 -15.39 -11.46 -18.50
CA ALA A 96 -15.58 -11.45 -17.05
C ALA A 96 -17.04 -11.12 -16.67
N ASN A 97 -17.64 -11.98 -15.86
CA ASN A 97 -18.98 -11.82 -15.30
C ASN A 97 -18.91 -11.28 -13.87
N TYR A 98 -19.20 -10.00 -13.71
CA TYR A 98 -19.26 -9.35 -12.39
C TYR A 98 -20.71 -9.19 -11.93
N HIS A 99 -21.02 -9.77 -10.77
CA HIS A 99 -22.36 -9.75 -10.18
C HIS A 99 -22.40 -8.83 -8.96
N LYS A 100 -23.19 -7.75 -9.02
CA LYS A 100 -23.51 -6.93 -7.85
C LYS A 100 -24.68 -7.56 -7.09
N VAL A 101 -24.47 -7.90 -5.83
CA VAL A 101 -25.47 -8.52 -4.96
C VAL A 101 -26.15 -7.44 -4.13
N LEU A 102 -27.19 -6.84 -4.70
CA LEU A 102 -27.87 -5.68 -4.11
C LEU A 102 -29.19 -6.03 -3.40
N THR A 103 -29.76 -7.19 -3.73
CA THR A 103 -31.08 -7.60 -3.23
C THR A 103 -31.00 -8.92 -2.45
N ASN A 104 -31.99 -9.14 -1.57
CA ASN A 104 -32.11 -10.42 -0.88
C ASN A 104 -32.30 -11.60 -1.85
N LYS A 105 -32.89 -11.38 -3.02
CA LYS A 105 -33.04 -12.40 -4.07
C LYS A 105 -31.68 -12.81 -4.64
N ASP A 106 -30.81 -11.84 -4.95
CA ASP A 106 -29.50 -12.12 -5.49
C ASP A 106 -28.59 -12.74 -4.42
N PHE A 107 -28.70 -12.28 -3.19
CA PHE A 107 -28.00 -12.87 -2.07
C PHE A 107 -28.41 -14.33 -1.81
N THR A 108 -29.72 -14.65 -1.95
CA THR A 108 -30.18 -16.03 -1.83
C THR A 108 -29.61 -16.93 -2.93
N LYS A 109 -29.47 -16.42 -4.16
CA LYS A 109 -28.79 -17.16 -5.25
C LYS A 109 -27.33 -17.44 -4.90
N LEU A 110 -26.61 -16.42 -4.40
CA LEU A 110 -25.24 -16.56 -3.93
C LEU A 110 -25.11 -17.58 -2.81
N LEU A 111 -26.00 -17.52 -1.78
CA LEU A 111 -26.01 -18.48 -0.69
C LEU A 111 -26.24 -19.92 -1.16
N ASN A 112 -27.05 -20.14 -2.21
CA ASN A 112 -27.22 -21.47 -2.78
C ASN A 112 -25.98 -21.94 -3.55
N LEU A 113 -25.30 -21.04 -4.23
CA LEU A 113 -24.06 -21.35 -4.94
C LEU A 113 -22.97 -21.78 -3.95
N ILE A 114 -22.75 -21.02 -2.86
CA ILE A 114 -21.69 -21.31 -1.88
C ILE A 114 -21.87 -22.64 -1.14
N LYS A 115 -23.06 -23.23 -1.14
CA LYS A 115 -23.28 -24.57 -0.55
C LYS A 115 -22.57 -25.69 -1.31
N THR A 116 -22.25 -25.46 -2.57
CA THR A 116 -21.70 -26.50 -3.48
C THR A 116 -20.21 -26.33 -3.72
N ILE A 117 -19.60 -25.24 -3.25
CA ILE A 117 -18.20 -24.94 -3.51
C ILE A 117 -17.28 -25.50 -2.44
N LYS A 118 -16.04 -25.76 -2.85
CA LYS A 118 -14.95 -26.19 -1.96
C LYS A 118 -13.84 -25.15 -1.82
N GLU A 119 -13.86 -24.15 -2.69
CA GLU A 119 -12.81 -23.15 -2.77
C GLU A 119 -13.41 -21.78 -3.12
N VAL A 120 -12.88 -20.72 -2.53
CA VAL A 120 -13.30 -19.34 -2.78
C VAL A 120 -12.11 -18.40 -2.66
N SER A 121 -11.96 -17.51 -3.62
CA SER A 121 -11.18 -16.30 -3.43
C SER A 121 -12.07 -15.26 -2.73
N ILE A 122 -11.58 -14.68 -1.65
CA ILE A 122 -12.33 -13.71 -0.82
C ILE A 122 -11.45 -12.51 -0.48
N ASP A 123 -12.08 -11.34 -0.49
CA ASP A 123 -11.44 -10.08 -0.14
C ASP A 123 -12.46 -9.13 0.49
N LEU A 124 -12.01 -8.24 1.38
CA LEU A 124 -12.84 -7.25 2.07
C LEU A 124 -12.49 -5.83 1.64
N GLU A 125 -13.51 -5.06 1.31
CA GLU A 125 -13.41 -3.61 1.30
C GLU A 125 -13.74 -3.06 2.68
N THR A 126 -12.89 -2.20 3.22
CA THR A 126 -13.00 -1.72 4.59
C THR A 126 -12.69 -0.24 4.72
N THR A 127 -13.05 0.36 5.85
CA THR A 127 -12.83 1.79 6.14
C THR A 127 -11.40 2.14 6.54
N SER A 128 -10.55 1.16 6.89
CA SER A 128 -9.20 1.39 7.42
C SER A 128 -8.26 0.25 7.05
N VAL A 129 -6.99 0.55 6.86
CA VAL A 129 -5.91 -0.45 6.72
C VAL A 129 -5.54 -1.10 8.04
N ASN A 130 -5.97 -0.54 9.17
CA ASN A 130 -5.79 -1.15 10.50
C ASN A 130 -6.99 -2.07 10.80
N PRO A 131 -6.80 -3.40 10.87
CA PRO A 131 -7.91 -4.33 11.07
C PRO A 131 -8.63 -4.19 12.42
N ILE A 132 -8.00 -3.54 13.41
CA ILE A 132 -8.61 -3.32 14.74
C ILE A 132 -9.72 -2.29 14.66
N ASP A 133 -9.61 -1.28 13.79
CA ASP A 133 -10.57 -0.17 13.65
C ASP A 133 -11.41 -0.28 12.38
N ALA A 134 -11.07 -1.21 11.49
CA ALA A 134 -11.69 -1.36 10.17
C ALA A 134 -13.14 -1.84 10.26
N GLU A 135 -14.05 -1.18 9.56
CA GLU A 135 -15.42 -1.61 9.35
C GLU A 135 -15.59 -2.14 7.93
N ILE A 136 -16.40 -3.18 7.77
CA ILE A 136 -16.65 -3.81 6.46
C ILE A 136 -17.54 -2.89 5.61
N VAL A 137 -17.05 -2.51 4.45
CA VAL A 137 -17.76 -1.72 3.43
C VAL A 137 -18.33 -2.62 2.33
N GLY A 138 -17.63 -3.71 2.01
CA GLY A 138 -18.06 -4.67 1.01
C GLY A 138 -17.32 -6.00 1.14
N ILE A 139 -17.86 -7.02 0.49
CA ILE A 139 -17.27 -8.37 0.43
C ILE A 139 -17.21 -8.80 -1.02
N SER A 140 -16.01 -9.15 -1.51
CA SER A 140 -15.77 -9.74 -2.82
C SER A 140 -15.60 -11.24 -2.70
N MET A 141 -16.17 -12.00 -3.63
CA MET A 141 -16.00 -13.46 -3.71
C MET A 141 -15.89 -13.91 -5.16
N SER A 142 -15.00 -14.86 -5.42
CA SER A 142 -14.91 -15.55 -6.70
C SER A 142 -14.77 -17.05 -6.46
N PHE A 143 -15.45 -17.85 -7.26
CA PHE A 143 -15.48 -19.32 -7.15
C PHE A 143 -14.95 -20.00 -8.40
N ARG A 144 -14.68 -19.25 -9.45
CA ARG A 144 -14.14 -19.70 -10.73
C ARG A 144 -13.59 -18.54 -11.55
N GLU A 145 -12.79 -18.84 -12.53
CA GLU A 145 -12.24 -17.87 -13.45
C GLU A 145 -13.34 -17.03 -14.12
N ASN A 146 -13.05 -15.74 -14.31
CA ASN A 146 -13.88 -14.76 -15.00
C ASN A 146 -15.28 -14.55 -14.37
N GLU A 147 -15.51 -14.96 -13.13
CA GLU A 147 -16.76 -14.69 -12.41
C GLU A 147 -16.48 -14.20 -10.98
N ALA A 148 -17.06 -13.06 -10.62
CA ALA A 148 -16.96 -12.53 -9.27
C ALA A 148 -18.28 -11.93 -8.79
N PHE A 149 -18.47 -11.96 -7.48
CA PHE A 149 -19.63 -11.44 -6.78
C PHE A 149 -19.17 -10.35 -5.81
N TYR A 150 -19.82 -9.21 -5.83
CA TYR A 150 -19.58 -8.13 -4.90
C TYR A 150 -20.83 -7.81 -4.09
N ILE A 151 -20.70 -7.80 -2.78
CA ILE A 151 -21.78 -7.47 -1.84
C ILE A 151 -21.45 -6.11 -1.20
N PRO A 152 -21.99 -4.99 -1.70
CA PRO A 152 -21.84 -3.68 -1.05
C PRO A 152 -22.66 -3.63 0.23
N LEU A 153 -22.09 -3.09 1.33
CA LEU A 153 -22.70 -3.13 2.66
C LEU A 153 -22.74 -1.76 3.37
N ALA A 154 -21.73 -0.92 3.16
CA ALA A 154 -21.62 0.37 3.83
C ALA A 154 -21.01 1.48 2.95
N HIS A 155 -21.29 1.45 1.66
CA HIS A 155 -20.88 2.55 0.78
C HIS A 155 -21.70 3.81 1.06
N SER A 156 -21.04 4.98 0.95
CA SER A 156 -21.63 6.29 1.19
C SER A 156 -22.62 6.74 0.11
N GLU A 157 -22.58 6.12 -1.07
CA GLU A 157 -23.50 6.42 -2.16
C GLU A 157 -24.92 5.92 -1.84
N ASN A 158 -25.94 6.67 -2.27
CA ASN A 158 -27.36 6.32 -2.11
C ASN A 158 -27.77 5.13 -2.99
N THR A 159 -27.06 4.01 -2.84
CA THR A 159 -27.35 2.77 -3.55
C THR A 159 -28.09 1.79 -2.64
N THR A 160 -28.97 0.97 -3.22
CA THR A 160 -29.58 -0.14 -2.49
C THR A 160 -28.49 -1.10 -2.03
N GLN A 161 -28.37 -1.34 -0.73
CA GLN A 161 -27.39 -2.22 -0.12
C GLN A 161 -28.08 -3.17 0.87
N LEU A 162 -27.45 -4.31 1.10
CA LEU A 162 -27.91 -5.26 2.12
C LEU A 162 -27.44 -4.82 3.52
N GLN A 163 -28.16 -5.24 4.55
CA GLN A 163 -27.76 -4.98 5.93
C GLN A 163 -26.58 -5.88 6.32
N LEU A 164 -25.51 -5.28 6.82
CA LEU A 164 -24.23 -5.94 7.14
C LEU A 164 -24.45 -7.14 8.09
N GLU A 165 -25.15 -6.92 9.19
CA GLU A 165 -25.40 -7.94 10.22
C GLU A 165 -26.14 -9.15 9.64
N SER A 166 -27.15 -8.90 8.79
CA SER A 166 -27.93 -9.96 8.13
C SER A 166 -27.08 -10.78 7.16
N VAL A 167 -26.18 -10.12 6.43
CA VAL A 167 -25.26 -10.79 5.49
C VAL A 167 -24.25 -11.62 6.26
N LEU A 168 -23.59 -11.04 7.25
CA LEU A 168 -22.60 -11.75 8.07
C LEU A 168 -23.20 -12.93 8.81
N PHE A 169 -24.38 -12.77 9.40
CA PHE A 169 -25.09 -13.87 10.06
C PHE A 169 -25.31 -15.07 9.12
N LYS A 170 -25.73 -14.81 7.88
CA LYS A 170 -26.00 -15.89 6.90
C LYS A 170 -24.70 -16.46 6.30
N LEU A 171 -23.62 -15.70 6.23
CA LEU A 171 -22.31 -16.16 5.74
C LEU A 171 -21.49 -16.83 6.84
N LYS A 172 -21.82 -16.67 8.12
CA LYS A 172 -21.01 -17.13 9.25
C LYS A 172 -20.59 -18.58 9.12
N SER A 173 -21.53 -19.50 8.91
CA SER A 173 -21.25 -20.94 8.79
C SER A 173 -20.32 -21.28 7.62
N PHE A 174 -20.38 -20.50 6.53
CA PHE A 174 -19.52 -20.64 5.38
C PHE A 174 -18.11 -20.11 5.69
N LEU A 175 -18.00 -18.94 6.32
CA LEU A 175 -16.74 -18.30 6.68
C LEU A 175 -15.96 -19.12 7.73
N GLU A 176 -16.67 -19.74 8.66
CA GLU A 176 -16.10 -20.57 9.72
C GLU A 176 -15.83 -22.02 9.32
N ASN A 177 -16.26 -22.42 8.11
CA ASN A 177 -16.07 -23.79 7.65
C ASN A 177 -14.61 -24.01 7.20
N LYS A 178 -13.86 -24.84 7.94
CA LYS A 178 -12.47 -25.21 7.66
C LYS A 178 -12.29 -26.07 6.39
N ASP A 179 -13.34 -26.75 5.95
CA ASP A 179 -13.30 -27.66 4.81
C ASP A 179 -13.52 -26.92 3.47
N ILE A 180 -13.81 -25.61 3.54
CA ILE A 180 -13.87 -24.73 2.38
C ILE A 180 -12.56 -23.93 2.33
N HIS A 181 -11.78 -24.12 1.28
CA HIS A 181 -10.53 -23.43 1.07
C HIS A 181 -10.76 -21.94 0.77
N LYS A 182 -10.16 -21.05 1.56
CA LYS A 182 -10.15 -19.61 1.32
C LYS A 182 -8.80 -19.22 0.74
N ILE A 183 -8.86 -18.47 -0.33
CA ILE A 183 -7.73 -17.91 -1.07
C ILE A 183 -7.84 -16.39 -1.04
N GLY A 184 -6.75 -15.68 -0.90
CA GLY A 184 -6.73 -14.23 -0.94
C GLY A 184 -5.34 -13.67 -0.83
N GLN A 185 -5.25 -12.39 -0.62
CA GLN A 185 -4.00 -11.70 -0.32
C GLN A 185 -4.10 -11.08 1.07
N ASN A 186 -3.15 -11.42 1.96
CA ASN A 186 -3.11 -10.92 3.34
C ASN A 186 -4.35 -11.32 4.17
N LEU A 187 -4.85 -12.55 4.01
CA LEU A 187 -6.04 -13.07 4.71
C LEU A 187 -5.96 -13.01 6.24
N LYS A 188 -4.78 -12.74 6.78
CA LYS A 188 -4.61 -12.38 8.18
C LYS A 188 -5.39 -11.11 8.53
N TYR A 189 -5.48 -10.16 7.62
CA TYR A 189 -6.26 -8.94 7.80
C TYR A 189 -7.76 -9.25 7.87
N GLU A 190 -8.29 -10.00 6.89
CA GLU A 190 -9.69 -10.44 6.85
C GLU A 190 -10.07 -11.20 8.11
N LYS A 191 -9.20 -12.09 8.57
CA LYS A 191 -9.39 -12.86 9.81
C LYS A 191 -9.54 -11.96 11.03
N LEU A 192 -8.73 -10.91 11.14
CA LEU A 192 -8.80 -9.95 12.25
C LEU A 192 -10.05 -9.08 12.16
N VAL A 193 -10.44 -8.64 10.96
CA VAL A 193 -11.67 -7.88 10.75
C VAL A 193 -12.89 -8.74 11.08
N PHE A 194 -13.00 -9.97 10.55
CA PHE A 194 -14.11 -10.89 10.84
C PHE A 194 -14.24 -11.22 12.33
N LYS A 195 -13.11 -11.32 13.05
CA LYS A 195 -13.11 -11.56 14.49
C LYS A 195 -13.85 -10.49 15.28
N ARG A 196 -13.84 -9.23 14.83
CA ARG A 196 -14.60 -8.14 15.45
C ARG A 196 -16.13 -8.32 15.32
N TYR A 197 -16.56 -9.08 14.31
CA TYR A 197 -17.96 -9.46 14.09
C TYR A 197 -18.29 -10.85 14.64
N GLU A 198 -17.45 -11.36 15.56
CA GLU A 198 -17.62 -12.68 16.20
C GLU A 198 -17.66 -13.85 15.19
N ILE A 199 -16.90 -13.72 14.10
CA ILE A 199 -16.71 -14.74 13.07
C ILE A 199 -15.30 -15.29 13.17
N ASP A 200 -15.17 -16.59 13.42
CA ASP A 200 -13.90 -17.31 13.40
C ASP A 200 -13.56 -17.77 11.98
N PHE A 201 -12.93 -16.88 11.21
CA PHE A 201 -12.57 -17.15 9.81
C PHE A 201 -11.57 -18.29 9.69
N GLN A 202 -12.01 -19.40 9.07
CA GLN A 202 -11.27 -20.66 8.98
C GLN A 202 -11.07 -21.10 7.53
N GLY A 203 -10.20 -22.12 7.34
CA GLY A 203 -9.95 -22.73 6.03
C GLY A 203 -9.05 -21.89 5.13
N ILE A 204 -8.18 -21.05 5.69
CA ILE A 204 -7.16 -20.34 4.89
C ILE A 204 -6.25 -21.39 4.26
N TYR A 205 -6.21 -21.40 2.92
CA TYR A 205 -5.49 -22.39 2.13
C TYR A 205 -4.30 -21.76 1.39
N PHE A 206 -4.52 -20.57 0.85
CA PHE A 206 -3.48 -19.82 0.13
C PHE A 206 -3.60 -18.32 0.45
N ASP A 207 -2.45 -17.71 0.81
CA ASP A 207 -2.35 -16.30 1.19
C ASP A 207 -1.10 -15.66 0.57
#